data_0f7efce430e4150622b2e8f61434679e
#
_entry.id   0f7efce430e4150622b2e8f61434679e
#
_cell.length_a   1.000
_cell.length_b   1.000
_cell.length_c   1.000
_cell.angle_alpha   90.00
_cell.angle_beta   90.00
_cell.angle_gamma   90.00
#
_symmetry.space_group_name_H-M   'P 1'
#
loop_
_entity.id
_entity.type
_entity.pdbx_description
1 polymer ?
#
loop_
_entity_poly.entity_id
_entity_poly.type
_entity_poly.pdbx_seq_one_letter_code
_entity_poly.pdbx_strand_id
1 'polypeptide(L)'
;MIERIDTKTKILDVAEKLFGQNGFEATSLRDITSLADVNLAAVNYHFQSKDSLIDAVIARRIEPVNRRRLEMLEAAGPHPTVEQVVEAFAGPVIETDLSPIIPLMGRVFSTPDQFIVRVFRKHMVAIAQTFGDALGKALPGLSQAERTWRQHFMGGAMAHVLSWAQLLPEITGGVCDPSDRKAMTDRFVRFVAAGFRASEVN
;
A
#
# COMPACT_ATOMS: atom_id res chain seq x y z
N MET A 1 29.45 -10.44 15.35
CA MET A 1 29.85 -9.97 14.00
C MET A 1 28.83 -8.91 13.61
N ILE A 2 29.19 -7.64 13.67
CA ILE A 2 28.25 -6.53 13.30
C ILE A 2 28.13 -6.56 11.77
N GLU A 3 26.98 -6.96 11.29
CA GLU A 3 26.65 -6.93 9.87
C GLU A 3 26.78 -5.48 9.37
N ARG A 4 27.70 -5.22 8.46
CA ARG A 4 27.91 -3.89 7.89
C ARG A 4 26.69 -3.58 7.04
N ILE A 5 25.75 -2.79 7.58
CA ILE A 5 24.61 -2.31 6.80
C ILE A 5 25.14 -1.63 5.54
N ASP A 6 24.69 -2.12 4.38
CA ASP A 6 25.07 -1.58 3.08
C ASP A 6 24.67 -0.10 2.96
N THR A 7 25.51 0.72 2.34
CA THR A 7 25.30 2.17 2.17
C THR A 7 23.96 2.48 1.53
N LYS A 8 23.52 1.67 0.56
CA LYS A 8 22.21 1.81 -0.09
C LYS A 8 21.08 1.64 0.91
N THR A 9 21.16 0.64 1.77
CA THR A 9 20.18 0.37 2.83
C THR A 9 20.13 1.50 3.85
N LYS A 10 21.27 2.04 4.29
CA LYS A 10 21.31 3.21 5.20
C LYS A 10 20.60 4.42 4.60
N ILE A 11 20.85 4.72 3.33
CA ILE A 11 20.19 5.83 2.63
C ILE A 11 18.69 5.61 2.57
N LEU A 12 18.23 4.40 2.23
CA LEU A 12 16.80 4.06 2.18
C LEU A 12 16.12 4.19 3.53
N ASP A 13 16.74 3.69 4.62
CA ASP A 13 16.19 3.75 5.97
C ASP A 13 15.99 5.20 6.44
N VAL A 14 17.01 6.03 6.22
CA VAL A 14 16.94 7.46 6.57
C VAL A 14 15.95 8.21 5.69
N ALA A 15 15.96 7.95 4.38
CA ALA A 15 15.03 8.58 3.45
C ALA A 15 13.57 8.24 3.79
N GLU A 16 13.28 6.98 4.09
CA GLU A 16 11.95 6.52 4.50
C GLU A 16 11.46 7.26 5.76
N LYS A 17 12.32 7.35 6.78
CA LYS A 17 12.03 8.07 8.01
C LYS A 17 11.73 9.56 7.76
N LEU A 18 12.61 10.25 7.04
CA LEU A 18 12.45 11.68 6.78
C LEU A 18 11.27 11.99 5.87
N PHE A 19 11.03 11.17 4.84
CA PHE A 19 9.85 11.31 3.98
C PHE A 19 8.54 11.09 4.77
N GLY A 20 8.51 10.12 5.68
CA GLY A 20 7.36 9.89 6.56
C GLY A 20 7.07 11.08 7.47
N GLN A 21 8.10 11.67 8.06
CA GLN A 21 7.97 12.77 9.00
C GLN A 21 7.66 14.11 8.32
N ASN A 22 8.43 14.46 7.30
CA ASN A 22 8.44 15.80 6.71
C ASN A 22 7.71 15.86 5.35
N GLY A 23 7.53 14.72 4.69
CA GLY A 23 7.05 14.62 3.31
C GLY A 23 8.17 14.71 2.29
N PHE A 24 7.81 14.43 1.03
CA PHE A 24 8.79 14.40 -0.06
C PHE A 24 9.40 15.77 -0.36
N GLU A 25 8.56 16.82 -0.45
CA GLU A 25 8.99 18.17 -0.84
C GLU A 25 9.97 18.78 0.18
N ALA A 26 9.61 18.72 1.48
CA ALA A 26 10.39 19.34 2.54
C ALA A 26 11.67 18.59 2.92
N THR A 27 11.88 17.38 2.41
CA THR A 27 13.09 16.58 2.68
C THR A 27 14.11 16.77 1.56
N SER A 28 15.28 17.31 1.87
CA SER A 28 16.37 17.45 0.90
C SER A 28 17.30 16.23 0.89
N LEU A 29 18.05 16.04 -0.22
CA LEU A 29 19.11 15.03 -0.27
C LEU A 29 20.22 15.31 0.76
N ARG A 30 20.44 16.59 1.12
CA ARG A 30 21.42 16.97 2.15
C ARG A 30 21.01 16.50 3.53
N ASP A 31 19.73 16.60 3.88
CA ASP A 31 19.20 16.11 5.16
C ASP A 31 19.39 14.60 5.25
N ILE A 32 19.08 13.89 4.17
CA ILE A 32 19.25 12.44 4.09
C ILE A 32 20.71 12.04 4.23
N THR A 33 21.62 12.68 3.49
CA THR A 33 23.05 12.35 3.53
C THR A 33 23.68 12.66 4.88
N SER A 34 23.29 13.78 5.49
CA SER A 34 23.76 14.17 6.83
C SER A 34 23.33 13.15 7.90
N LEU A 35 22.06 12.73 7.89
CA LEU A 35 21.55 11.79 8.88
C LEU A 35 22.01 10.35 8.63
N ALA A 36 22.25 9.95 7.37
CA ALA A 36 22.77 8.63 7.00
C ALA A 36 24.28 8.50 7.19
N ASP A 37 24.96 9.61 7.51
CA ASP A 37 26.44 9.67 7.55
C ASP A 37 27.09 9.16 6.27
N VAL A 38 26.65 9.73 5.13
CA VAL A 38 27.17 9.41 3.79
C VAL A 38 27.38 10.70 3.00
N ASN A 39 28.19 10.66 1.96
CA ASN A 39 28.34 11.79 1.05
C ASN A 39 27.25 11.79 -0.05
N LEU A 40 27.03 12.95 -0.67
CA LEU A 40 26.07 13.12 -1.75
C LEU A 40 26.38 12.26 -2.98
N ALA A 41 27.67 11.97 -3.21
CA ALA A 41 28.08 11.11 -4.31
C ALA A 41 27.56 9.68 -4.15
N ALA A 42 27.44 9.17 -2.91
CA ALA A 42 26.85 7.85 -2.64
C ALA A 42 25.36 7.83 -3.03
N VAL A 43 24.60 8.88 -2.73
CA VAL A 43 23.18 8.97 -3.15
C VAL A 43 23.06 9.02 -4.67
N ASN A 44 23.89 9.83 -5.34
CA ASN A 44 23.90 9.92 -6.79
C ASN A 44 24.34 8.60 -7.46
N TYR A 45 25.27 7.89 -6.85
CA TYR A 45 25.70 6.56 -7.34
C TYR A 45 24.59 5.52 -7.28
N HIS A 46 23.85 5.46 -6.16
CA HIS A 46 22.83 4.42 -5.94
C HIS A 46 21.46 4.77 -6.55
N PHE A 47 21.11 6.06 -6.60
CA PHE A 47 19.72 6.45 -6.92
C PHE A 47 19.64 7.50 -8.05
N GLN A 48 20.74 8.18 -8.41
CA GLN A 48 20.82 9.18 -9.49
C GLN A 48 20.03 10.47 -9.23
N SER A 49 18.83 10.38 -8.64
CA SER A 49 17.96 11.53 -8.37
C SER A 49 17.14 11.32 -7.10
N LYS A 50 16.58 12.42 -6.56
CA LYS A 50 15.62 12.37 -5.45
C LYS A 50 14.37 11.57 -5.83
N ASP A 51 13.88 11.73 -7.04
CA ASP A 51 12.72 11.01 -7.58
C ASP A 51 12.95 9.50 -7.61
N SER A 52 14.13 9.07 -8.05
CA SER A 52 14.49 7.64 -8.04
C SER A 52 14.67 7.10 -6.63
N LEU A 53 15.13 7.92 -5.68
CA LEU A 53 15.19 7.53 -4.27
C LEU A 53 13.80 7.39 -3.66
N ILE A 54 12.87 8.30 -3.96
CA ILE A 54 11.47 8.21 -3.52
C ILE A 54 10.82 6.93 -4.09
N ASP A 55 11.00 6.68 -5.40
CA ASP A 55 10.50 5.45 -6.04
C ASP A 55 11.05 4.19 -5.36
N ALA A 56 12.35 4.16 -5.04
CA ALA A 56 12.99 3.04 -4.36
C ALA A 56 12.46 2.83 -2.93
N VAL A 57 12.19 3.91 -2.18
CA VAL A 57 11.58 3.83 -0.84
C VAL A 57 10.17 3.25 -0.92
N ILE A 58 9.37 3.70 -1.88
CA ILE A 58 8.01 3.19 -2.10
C ILE A 58 8.05 1.73 -2.56
N ALA A 59 8.90 1.39 -3.53
CA ALA A 59 9.07 0.04 -4.06
C ALA A 59 9.43 -0.96 -2.95
N ARG A 60 10.38 -0.60 -2.08
CA ARG A 60 10.82 -1.43 -0.96
C ARG A 60 9.68 -1.93 -0.07
N ARG A 61 8.62 -1.13 0.08
CA ARG A 61 7.45 -1.47 0.92
C ARG A 61 6.32 -2.11 0.13
N ILE A 62 6.08 -1.65 -1.09
CA ILE A 62 4.95 -2.10 -1.90
C ILE A 62 5.25 -3.44 -2.61
N GLU A 63 6.46 -3.64 -3.11
CA GLU A 63 6.79 -4.86 -3.87
C GLU A 63 6.63 -6.17 -3.08
N PRO A 64 7.10 -6.28 -1.82
CA PRO A 64 6.84 -7.48 -1.02
C PRO A 64 5.34 -7.73 -0.80
N VAL A 65 4.57 -6.67 -0.55
CA VAL A 65 3.12 -6.74 -0.39
C VAL A 65 2.46 -7.22 -1.68
N ASN A 66 2.82 -6.64 -2.83
CA ASN A 66 2.26 -7.03 -4.11
C ASN A 66 2.64 -8.47 -4.49
N ARG A 67 3.86 -8.90 -4.22
CA ARG A 67 4.25 -10.29 -4.40
C ARG A 67 3.38 -11.23 -3.58
N ARG A 68 3.19 -10.93 -2.29
CA ARG A 68 2.33 -11.74 -1.41
C ARG A 68 0.87 -11.77 -1.87
N ARG A 69 0.36 -10.65 -2.36
CA ARG A 69 -0.97 -10.56 -2.99
C ARG A 69 -1.12 -11.55 -4.15
N LEU A 70 -0.14 -11.56 -5.06
CA LEU A 70 -0.18 -12.46 -6.24
C LEU A 70 -0.05 -13.92 -5.82
N GLU A 71 0.83 -14.26 -4.87
CA GLU A 71 0.95 -15.61 -4.31
C GLU A 71 -0.37 -16.10 -3.71
N MET A 72 -1.05 -15.27 -2.92
CA MET A 72 -2.34 -15.62 -2.32
C MET A 72 -3.43 -15.78 -3.38
N LEU A 73 -3.45 -14.92 -4.39
CA LEU A 73 -4.41 -15.02 -5.49
C LEU A 73 -4.18 -16.29 -6.33
N GLU A 74 -2.93 -16.65 -6.60
CA GLU A 74 -2.57 -17.88 -7.29
C GLU A 74 -2.98 -19.12 -6.47
N ALA A 75 -2.75 -19.11 -5.16
CA ALA A 75 -3.15 -20.17 -4.25
C ALA A 75 -4.68 -20.36 -4.19
N ALA A 76 -5.47 -19.33 -4.43
CA ALA A 76 -6.93 -19.42 -4.52
C ALA A 76 -7.43 -20.16 -5.77
N GLY A 77 -6.56 -20.42 -6.74
CA GLY A 77 -6.84 -21.21 -7.92
C GLY A 77 -7.60 -20.48 -9.04
N PRO A 78 -8.05 -21.22 -10.08
CA PRO A 78 -8.60 -20.63 -11.31
C PRO A 78 -10.00 -20.01 -11.12
N HIS A 79 -10.73 -20.40 -10.08
CA HIS A 79 -12.09 -19.94 -9.77
C HIS A 79 -12.17 -19.43 -8.31
N PRO A 80 -11.49 -18.31 -7.99
CA PRO A 80 -11.49 -17.80 -6.62
C PRO A 80 -12.87 -17.28 -6.24
N THR A 81 -13.22 -17.38 -4.96
CA THR A 81 -14.37 -16.67 -4.41
C THR A 81 -14.07 -15.18 -4.24
N VAL A 82 -15.10 -14.35 -4.11
CA VAL A 82 -14.93 -12.91 -3.84
C VAL A 82 -14.13 -12.69 -2.56
N GLU A 83 -14.41 -13.47 -1.51
CA GLU A 83 -13.68 -13.40 -0.24
C GLU A 83 -12.19 -13.68 -0.42
N GLN A 84 -11.84 -14.73 -1.15
CA GLN A 84 -10.44 -15.07 -1.43
C GLN A 84 -9.72 -13.96 -2.20
N VAL A 85 -10.41 -13.34 -3.19
CA VAL A 85 -9.83 -12.23 -3.94
C VAL A 85 -9.62 -11.01 -3.03
N VAL A 86 -10.62 -10.67 -2.21
CA VAL A 86 -10.53 -9.53 -1.28
C VAL A 86 -9.47 -9.79 -0.20
N GLU A 87 -9.40 -11.00 0.35
CA GLU A 87 -8.40 -11.40 1.34
C GLU A 87 -6.98 -11.33 0.76
N ALA A 88 -6.77 -11.88 -0.44
CA ALA A 88 -5.49 -11.81 -1.13
C ALA A 88 -5.05 -10.36 -1.41
N PHE A 89 -6.00 -9.45 -1.64
CA PHE A 89 -5.69 -8.03 -1.85
C PHE A 89 -5.41 -7.28 -0.55
N ALA A 90 -6.23 -7.45 0.48
CA ALA A 90 -6.20 -6.66 1.70
C ALA A 90 -5.29 -7.25 2.79
N GLY A 91 -5.30 -8.58 2.96
CA GLY A 91 -4.57 -9.27 4.03
C GLY A 91 -3.09 -8.88 4.09
N PRO A 92 -2.31 -8.99 3.01
CA PRO A 92 -0.90 -8.62 3.03
C PRO A 92 -0.63 -7.16 3.43
N VAL A 93 -1.54 -6.26 3.12
CA VAL A 93 -1.43 -4.84 3.51
C VAL A 93 -1.71 -4.64 4.98
N ILE A 94 -2.75 -5.29 5.50
CA ILE A 94 -3.15 -5.20 6.90
C ILE A 94 -2.11 -5.88 7.81
N GLU A 95 -1.53 -6.99 7.36
CA GLU A 95 -0.53 -7.75 8.11
C GLU A 95 0.85 -7.06 8.13
N THR A 96 1.19 -6.30 7.08
CA THR A 96 2.47 -5.60 6.98
C THR A 96 2.46 -4.32 7.79
N ASP A 97 3.55 -4.04 8.50
CA ASP A 97 3.72 -2.73 9.13
C ASP A 97 4.04 -1.68 8.05
N LEU A 98 3.00 -0.99 7.60
CA LEU A 98 3.10 0.12 6.66
C LEU A 98 3.09 1.49 7.36
N SER A 99 3.14 1.52 8.70
CA SER A 99 3.11 2.77 9.48
C SER A 99 4.10 3.84 8.99
N PRO A 100 5.32 3.51 8.53
CA PRO A 100 6.24 4.53 8.01
C PRO A 100 5.79 5.19 6.72
N ILE A 101 4.99 4.50 5.87
CA ILE A 101 4.54 5.04 4.57
C ILE A 101 3.06 5.44 4.56
N ILE A 102 2.29 5.13 5.60
CA ILE A 102 0.88 5.56 5.69
C ILE A 102 0.73 7.08 5.53
N PRO A 103 1.54 7.94 6.20
CA PRO A 103 1.46 9.38 5.99
C PRO A 103 1.73 9.80 4.55
N LEU A 104 2.63 9.08 3.86
CA LEU A 104 2.92 9.32 2.44
C LEU A 104 1.73 8.93 1.56
N MET A 105 1.11 7.79 1.83
CA MET A 105 -0.09 7.33 1.12
C MET A 105 -1.27 8.28 1.33
N GLY A 106 -1.47 8.79 2.54
CA GLY A 106 -2.49 9.78 2.83
C GLY A 106 -2.34 11.05 1.98
N ARG A 107 -1.10 11.52 1.77
CA ARG A 107 -0.82 12.66 0.89
C ARG A 107 -1.09 12.36 -0.59
N VAL A 108 -0.81 11.14 -1.04
CA VAL A 108 -1.14 10.69 -2.42
C VAL A 108 -2.64 10.85 -2.69
N PHE A 109 -3.49 10.50 -1.72
CA PHE A 109 -4.94 10.57 -1.86
C PHE A 109 -5.50 11.99 -1.69
N SER A 110 -4.85 12.85 -0.88
CA SER A 110 -5.36 14.20 -0.60
C SER A 110 -4.87 15.26 -1.59
N THR A 111 -3.68 15.11 -2.13
CA THR A 111 -3.08 16.09 -3.05
C THR A 111 -2.24 15.34 -4.09
N PRO A 112 -2.85 14.79 -5.14
CA PRO A 112 -2.14 14.00 -6.13
C PRO A 112 -1.17 14.88 -6.93
N ASP A 113 0.10 14.87 -6.54
CA ASP A 113 1.20 15.36 -7.35
C ASP A 113 1.42 14.44 -8.56
N GLN A 114 1.73 15.01 -9.72
CA GLN A 114 1.92 14.23 -10.96
C GLN A 114 3.04 13.19 -10.84
N PHE A 115 4.09 13.49 -10.07
CA PHE A 115 5.18 12.57 -9.81
C PHE A 115 4.68 11.38 -8.99
N ILE A 116 3.98 11.63 -7.89
CA ILE A 116 3.42 10.60 -7.01
C ILE A 116 2.41 9.72 -7.74
N VAL A 117 1.53 10.33 -8.56
CA VAL A 117 0.60 9.58 -9.42
C VAL A 117 1.37 8.64 -10.37
N ARG A 118 2.49 9.09 -10.94
CA ARG A 118 3.34 8.28 -11.81
C ARG A 118 3.96 7.09 -11.08
N VAL A 119 4.51 7.31 -9.87
CA VAL A 119 5.08 6.26 -9.03
C VAL A 119 4.00 5.24 -8.62
N PHE A 120 2.85 5.74 -8.15
CA PHE A 120 1.74 4.87 -7.79
C PHE A 120 1.27 4.02 -8.99
N ARG A 121 1.10 4.64 -10.15
CA ARG A 121 0.73 3.94 -11.39
C ARG A 121 1.72 2.82 -11.72
N LYS A 122 3.02 3.08 -11.60
CA LYS A 122 4.07 2.10 -11.86
C LYS A 122 3.90 0.82 -11.03
N HIS A 123 3.56 0.95 -9.74
CA HIS A 123 3.51 -0.17 -8.81
C HIS A 123 2.11 -0.80 -8.65
N MET A 124 1.04 -0.09 -9.04
CA MET A 124 -0.33 -0.50 -8.70
C MET A 124 -1.21 -0.87 -9.89
N VAL A 125 -0.95 -0.36 -11.11
CA VAL A 125 -1.85 -0.61 -12.24
C VAL A 125 -1.93 -2.08 -12.59
N ALA A 126 -0.80 -2.78 -12.70
CA ALA A 126 -0.80 -4.22 -13.01
C ALA A 126 -1.52 -5.04 -11.93
N ILE A 127 -1.33 -4.69 -10.66
CA ILE A 127 -2.04 -5.33 -9.54
C ILE A 127 -3.54 -5.08 -9.64
N ALA A 128 -3.97 -3.84 -9.87
CA ALA A 128 -5.38 -3.51 -10.01
C ALA A 128 -6.05 -4.28 -11.17
N GLN A 129 -5.36 -4.43 -12.31
CA GLN A 129 -5.84 -5.21 -13.45
C GLN A 129 -5.96 -6.69 -13.10
N THR A 130 -4.93 -7.30 -12.53
CA THR A 130 -4.93 -8.72 -12.15
C THR A 130 -6.07 -9.05 -11.17
N PHE A 131 -6.29 -8.20 -10.17
CA PHE A 131 -7.38 -8.36 -9.21
C PHE A 131 -8.76 -8.06 -9.81
N GLY A 132 -8.86 -7.11 -10.75
CA GLY A 132 -10.07 -6.84 -11.53
C GLY A 132 -10.49 -8.05 -12.38
N ASP A 133 -9.53 -8.73 -13.00
CA ASP A 133 -9.78 -9.95 -13.77
C ASP A 133 -10.23 -11.10 -12.87
N ALA A 134 -9.60 -11.26 -11.70
CA ALA A 134 -10.01 -12.26 -10.70
C ALA A 134 -11.43 -12.00 -10.17
N LEU A 135 -11.78 -10.75 -9.88
CA LEU A 135 -13.14 -10.36 -9.53
C LEU A 135 -14.14 -10.63 -10.67
N GLY A 136 -13.72 -10.44 -11.93
CA GLY A 136 -14.53 -10.78 -13.10
C GLY A 136 -14.85 -12.27 -13.18
N LYS A 137 -13.89 -13.13 -12.80
CA LYS A 137 -14.11 -14.59 -12.72
C LYS A 137 -15.02 -14.97 -11.55
N ALA A 138 -14.85 -14.30 -10.40
CA ALA A 138 -15.65 -14.53 -9.20
C ALA A 138 -17.10 -14.05 -9.34
N LEU A 139 -17.33 -13.01 -10.13
CA LEU A 139 -18.62 -12.32 -10.33
C LEU A 139 -18.90 -12.10 -11.83
N PRO A 140 -19.17 -13.15 -12.59
CA PRO A 140 -19.32 -13.03 -14.05
C PRO A 140 -20.56 -12.19 -14.47
N GLY A 141 -21.56 -12.08 -13.60
CA GLY A 141 -22.75 -11.27 -13.85
C GLY A 141 -22.59 -9.78 -13.54
N LEU A 142 -21.47 -9.37 -12.93
CA LEU A 142 -21.25 -7.96 -12.58
C LEU A 142 -20.55 -7.24 -13.74
N SER A 143 -21.06 -6.08 -14.16
CA SER A 143 -20.48 -5.30 -15.24
C SER A 143 -19.05 -4.84 -14.92
N GLN A 144 -18.24 -4.59 -15.96
CA GLN A 144 -16.88 -4.09 -15.78
C GLN A 144 -16.87 -2.73 -15.05
N ALA A 145 -17.83 -1.87 -15.35
CA ALA A 145 -17.93 -0.56 -14.70
C ALA A 145 -18.16 -0.70 -13.19
N GLU A 146 -19.13 -1.53 -12.79
CA GLU A 146 -19.42 -1.79 -11.38
C GLU A 146 -18.23 -2.44 -10.65
N ARG A 147 -17.57 -3.43 -11.27
CA ARG A 147 -16.35 -4.02 -10.68
C ARG A 147 -15.28 -2.98 -10.42
N THR A 148 -15.06 -2.07 -11.38
CA THR A 148 -14.04 -1.01 -11.27
C THR A 148 -14.40 -0.03 -10.14
N TRP A 149 -15.65 0.40 -10.03
CA TRP A 149 -16.11 1.26 -8.95
C TRP A 149 -15.96 0.60 -7.58
N ARG A 150 -16.41 -0.64 -7.44
CA ARG A 150 -16.34 -1.40 -6.17
C ARG A 150 -14.89 -1.69 -5.77
N GLN A 151 -14.01 -1.96 -6.75
CA GLN A 151 -12.57 -2.10 -6.50
C GLN A 151 -11.96 -0.77 -6.01
N HIS A 152 -12.39 0.35 -6.55
CA HIS A 152 -11.97 1.67 -6.09
C HIS A 152 -12.46 1.97 -4.67
N PHE A 153 -13.72 1.64 -4.35
CA PHE A 153 -14.27 1.76 -3.00
C PHE A 153 -13.53 0.87 -1.99
N MET A 154 -13.21 -0.36 -2.37
CA MET A 154 -12.38 -1.26 -1.56
C MET A 154 -11.02 -0.64 -1.24
N GLY A 155 -10.36 -0.07 -2.24
CA GLY A 155 -9.08 0.63 -2.06
C GLY A 155 -9.20 1.83 -1.10
N GLY A 156 -10.26 2.63 -1.25
CA GLY A 156 -10.55 3.77 -0.38
C GLY A 156 -10.84 3.36 1.07
N ALA A 157 -11.68 2.33 1.26
CA ALA A 157 -11.99 1.79 2.58
C ALA A 157 -10.72 1.27 3.29
N MET A 158 -9.87 0.54 2.57
CA MET A 158 -8.59 0.04 3.10
C MET A 158 -7.66 1.20 3.48
N ALA A 159 -7.51 2.19 2.62
CA ALA A 159 -6.67 3.36 2.89
C ALA A 159 -7.15 4.12 4.13
N HIS A 160 -8.47 4.30 4.28
CA HIS A 160 -9.05 4.95 5.45
C HIS A 160 -8.78 4.17 6.73
N VAL A 161 -9.07 2.88 6.76
CA VAL A 161 -8.85 2.02 7.94
C VAL A 161 -7.38 2.06 8.39
N LEU A 162 -6.44 1.97 7.46
CA LEU A 162 -5.01 2.01 7.76
C LEU A 162 -4.58 3.39 8.28
N SER A 163 -5.06 4.48 7.67
CA SER A 163 -4.71 5.85 8.07
C SER A 163 -5.23 6.20 9.46
N TRP A 164 -6.35 5.65 9.88
CA TRP A 164 -7.00 5.93 11.16
C TRP A 164 -6.76 4.85 12.22
N ALA A 165 -6.03 3.78 11.88
CA ALA A 165 -5.83 2.64 12.78
C ALA A 165 -5.34 3.04 14.19
N GLN A 166 -4.40 4.00 14.28
CA GLN A 166 -3.86 4.44 15.56
C GLN A 166 -4.85 5.25 16.41
N LEU A 167 -5.78 5.97 15.77
CA LEU A 167 -6.78 6.81 16.44
C LEU A 167 -8.08 6.06 16.72
N LEU A 168 -8.31 4.94 16.05
CA LEU A 168 -9.57 4.20 16.10
C LEU A 168 -9.97 3.77 17.53
N PRO A 169 -9.07 3.24 18.38
CA PRO A 169 -9.41 2.92 19.76
C PRO A 169 -9.87 4.12 20.58
N GLU A 170 -9.22 5.27 20.39
CA GLU A 170 -9.57 6.50 21.11
C GLU A 170 -10.96 7.02 20.72
N ILE A 171 -11.22 7.18 19.42
CA ILE A 171 -12.49 7.73 18.92
C ILE A 171 -13.67 6.81 19.09
N THR A 172 -13.44 5.50 19.30
CA THR A 172 -14.50 4.50 19.48
C THR A 172 -14.63 4.00 20.91
N GLY A 173 -13.90 4.60 21.86
CA GLY A 173 -13.89 4.16 23.26
C GLY A 173 -13.40 2.71 23.42
N GLY A 174 -12.49 2.25 22.56
CA GLY A 174 -11.94 0.89 22.60
C GLY A 174 -12.79 -0.19 21.93
N VAL A 175 -13.94 0.17 21.35
CA VAL A 175 -14.83 -0.81 20.67
C VAL A 175 -14.18 -1.38 19.40
N CYS A 176 -13.41 -0.55 18.70
CA CYS A 176 -12.67 -0.98 17.51
C CYS A 176 -11.18 -1.04 17.84
N ASP A 177 -10.63 -2.24 17.93
CA ASP A 177 -9.21 -2.47 18.16
C ASP A 177 -8.53 -3.01 16.89
N PRO A 178 -7.68 -2.24 16.22
CA PRO A 178 -6.94 -2.66 15.03
C PRO A 178 -5.69 -3.50 15.34
N SER A 179 -5.35 -3.73 16.61
CA SER A 179 -4.21 -4.57 17.00
C SER A 179 -4.45 -6.06 16.67
N ASP A 180 -5.71 -6.51 16.73
CA ASP A 180 -6.11 -7.83 16.19
C ASP A 180 -6.25 -7.76 14.66
N ARG A 181 -5.12 -7.85 13.99
CA ARG A 181 -5.02 -7.76 12.52
C ARG A 181 -5.86 -8.83 11.82
N LYS A 182 -5.93 -10.04 12.40
CA LYS A 182 -6.74 -11.12 11.84
C LYS A 182 -8.23 -10.76 11.87
N ALA A 183 -8.73 -10.36 13.02
CA ALA A 183 -10.13 -9.96 13.15
C ALA A 183 -10.47 -8.74 12.28
N MET A 184 -9.51 -7.81 12.11
CA MET A 184 -9.66 -6.66 11.20
C MET A 184 -9.76 -7.12 9.75
N THR A 185 -8.89 -8.03 9.30
CA THR A 185 -8.94 -8.62 7.96
C THR A 185 -10.28 -9.33 7.73
N ASP A 186 -10.71 -10.19 8.65
CA ASP A 186 -11.96 -10.93 8.54
C ASP A 186 -13.19 -9.99 8.41
N ARG A 187 -13.22 -8.90 9.20
CA ARG A 187 -14.27 -7.87 9.10
C ARG A 187 -14.24 -7.13 7.77
N PHE A 188 -13.04 -6.73 7.34
CA PHE A 188 -12.85 -6.03 6.07
C PHE A 188 -13.30 -6.90 4.89
N VAL A 189 -12.87 -8.16 4.85
CA VAL A 189 -13.24 -9.11 3.80
C VAL A 189 -14.76 -9.29 3.72
N ARG A 190 -15.42 -9.51 4.87
CA ARG A 190 -16.89 -9.66 4.91
C ARG A 190 -17.63 -8.41 4.42
N PHE A 191 -17.20 -7.24 4.87
CA PHE A 191 -17.79 -5.96 4.49
C PHE A 191 -17.66 -5.72 2.98
N VAL A 192 -16.46 -5.88 2.44
CA VAL A 192 -16.16 -5.63 1.03
C VAL A 192 -16.81 -6.68 0.13
N ALA A 193 -16.77 -7.96 0.51
CA ALA A 193 -17.41 -9.02 -0.27
C ALA A 193 -18.93 -8.84 -0.35
N ALA A 194 -19.57 -8.38 0.72
CA ALA A 194 -20.99 -8.02 0.69
C ALA A 194 -21.26 -6.86 -0.30
N GLY A 195 -20.39 -5.83 -0.30
CA GLY A 195 -20.45 -4.74 -1.27
C GLY A 195 -20.29 -5.20 -2.71
N PHE A 196 -19.38 -6.15 -2.97
CA PHE A 196 -19.22 -6.74 -4.31
C PHE A 196 -20.43 -7.57 -4.78
N ARG A 197 -21.24 -8.09 -3.86
CA ARG A 197 -22.46 -8.86 -4.18
C ARG A 197 -23.74 -8.03 -4.20
N ALA A 198 -23.66 -6.76 -3.86
CA ALA A 198 -24.82 -5.88 -3.94
C ALA A 198 -25.36 -5.79 -5.40
N SER A 199 -26.65 -5.56 -5.57
CA SER A 199 -27.23 -5.35 -6.89
C SER A 199 -26.58 -4.17 -7.61
N GLU A 200 -26.51 -4.22 -8.94
CA GLU A 200 -26.08 -3.07 -9.73
C GLU A 200 -27.07 -1.90 -9.57
N VAL A 201 -26.53 -0.69 -9.61
CA VAL A 201 -27.34 0.52 -9.66
C VAL A 201 -27.79 0.69 -11.12
N ASN A 202 -29.11 0.73 -11.33
CA ASN A 202 -29.72 0.96 -12.65
C ASN A 202 -29.54 2.42 -13.09
#